data_6a2f45ef7cecee0fc7235ae0cbcc8605
#
_entry.id   6a2f45ef7cecee0fc7235ae0cbcc8605
#
_cell.length_a   1.000
_cell.length_b   1.000
_cell.length_c   1.000
_cell.angle_alpha   90.00
_cell.angle_beta   90.00
_cell.angle_gamma   90.00
#
_symmetry.space_group_name_H-M   'P 1'
#
loop_
_entity.id
_entity.type
_entity.pdbx_description
1 polymer ?
#
loop_
_entity_poly.entity_id
_entity_poly.type
_entity_poly.pdbx_seq_one_letter_code
_entity_poly.pdbx_strand_id
1 'polypeptide(L)'
;MPLLEDFEESSKKVHSLTSKPDNATLLELYSFYKQGKFGNNNQKRPGLLDIKGRKKHDAWENLKGMTPDDAKQKYIELVKKLIVNNS
;
A
#
# COMPACT_ATOMS: atom_id res chain seq x y z
N MET A 1 -4.99 20.90 4.40
CA MET A 1 -5.51 19.55 4.66
C MET A 1 -4.36 18.57 4.69
N PRO A 2 -4.20 17.90 5.72
CA PRO A 2 -2.99 17.11 5.90
C PRO A 2 -3.10 15.72 5.28
N LEU A 3 -3.13 15.64 3.96
CA LEU A 3 -3.14 14.35 3.28
C LEU A 3 -1.93 13.51 3.69
N LEU A 4 -0.75 14.15 3.76
CA LEU A 4 0.46 13.46 4.19
C LEU A 4 0.34 12.98 5.63
N GLU A 5 -0.18 13.81 6.52
CA GLU A 5 -0.38 13.43 7.92
C GLU A 5 -1.35 12.27 8.05
N ASP A 6 -2.47 12.31 7.31
CA ASP A 6 -3.46 11.24 7.32
C ASP A 6 -2.86 9.94 6.77
N PHE A 7 -2.03 10.06 5.74
CA PHE A 7 -1.34 8.91 5.15
C PHE A 7 -0.38 8.28 6.16
N GLU A 8 0.43 9.10 6.83
CA GLU A 8 1.36 8.60 7.83
C GLU A 8 0.63 7.98 9.03
N GLU A 9 -0.45 8.61 9.46
CA GLU A 9 -1.25 8.06 10.55
C GLU A 9 -1.87 6.72 10.18
N SER A 10 -2.38 6.61 8.94
CA SER A 10 -2.95 5.35 8.45
C SER A 10 -1.90 4.24 8.44
N SER A 11 -0.65 4.56 8.07
CA SER A 11 0.42 3.57 8.07
C SER A 11 0.75 3.05 9.47
N LYS A 12 0.47 3.85 10.48
CA LYS A 12 0.61 3.41 11.88
C LYS A 12 -0.60 2.59 12.32
N LYS A 13 -1.80 3.06 11.98
CA LYS A 13 -3.04 2.40 12.38
C LYS A 13 -3.18 1.00 11.80
N VAL A 14 -2.64 0.75 10.63
CA VAL A 14 -2.75 -0.56 10.00
C VAL A 14 -2.11 -1.66 10.85
N HIS A 15 -1.15 -1.31 11.68
CA HIS A 15 -0.51 -2.28 12.58
C HIS A 15 -1.35 -2.62 13.80
N SER A 16 -2.43 -1.89 14.05
CA SER A 16 -3.32 -2.15 15.17
C SER A 16 -4.48 -3.07 14.83
N LEU A 17 -4.54 -3.55 13.58
CA LEU A 17 -5.59 -4.49 13.16
C LEU A 17 -5.50 -5.78 13.98
N THR A 18 -6.66 -6.27 14.44
CA THR A 18 -6.71 -7.48 15.24
C THR A 18 -6.62 -8.75 14.40
N SER A 19 -6.97 -8.65 13.12
CA SER A 19 -6.85 -9.75 12.16
C SER A 19 -5.96 -9.33 11.01
N LYS A 20 -5.09 -10.24 10.59
CA LYS A 20 -4.22 -9.99 9.44
C LYS A 20 -5.05 -10.01 8.15
N PRO A 21 -4.94 -8.97 7.30
CA PRO A 21 -5.61 -8.99 6.00
C PRO A 21 -5.10 -10.15 5.13
N ASP A 22 -5.89 -10.53 4.13
CA ASP A 22 -5.45 -11.57 3.20
C ASP A 22 -4.30 -11.06 2.31
N ASN A 23 -3.68 -11.99 1.58
CA ASN A 23 -2.50 -11.66 0.78
C ASN A 23 -2.80 -10.63 -0.30
N ALA A 24 -3.96 -10.69 -0.93
CA ALA A 24 -4.34 -9.72 -1.95
C ALA A 24 -4.45 -8.31 -1.35
N THR A 25 -5.07 -8.19 -0.20
CA THR A 25 -5.21 -6.91 0.49
C THR A 25 -3.85 -6.38 0.96
N LEU A 26 -2.99 -7.26 1.46
CA LEU A 26 -1.63 -6.86 1.85
C LEU A 26 -0.85 -6.31 0.66
N LEU A 27 -1.00 -6.89 -0.52
CA LEU A 27 -0.35 -6.39 -1.73
C LEU A 27 -0.90 -5.03 -2.14
N GLU A 28 -2.22 -4.82 -2.01
CA GLU A 28 -2.82 -3.51 -2.26
C GLU A 28 -2.27 -2.46 -1.30
N LEU A 29 -2.23 -2.77 0.00
CA LEU A 29 -1.68 -1.86 1.00
C LEU A 29 -0.24 -1.50 0.66
N TYR A 30 0.57 -2.50 0.33
CA TYR A 30 1.96 -2.27 -0.02
C TYR A 30 2.08 -1.36 -1.25
N SER A 31 1.34 -1.66 -2.30
CA SER A 31 1.46 -0.93 -3.56
C SER A 31 1.02 0.52 -3.43
N PHE A 32 -0.12 0.77 -2.77
CA PHE A 32 -0.59 2.14 -2.55
C PHE A 32 0.38 2.91 -1.66
N TYR A 33 0.93 2.27 -0.64
CA TYR A 33 1.91 2.90 0.24
C TYR A 33 3.15 3.32 -0.55
N LYS A 34 3.69 2.41 -1.36
CA LYS A 34 4.89 2.71 -2.15
C LYS A 34 4.62 3.78 -3.19
N GLN A 35 3.52 3.68 -3.91
CA GLN A 35 3.17 4.70 -4.91
C GLN A 35 2.91 6.05 -4.24
N GLY A 36 2.27 6.06 -3.08
CA GLY A 36 2.00 7.29 -2.35
C GLY A 36 3.25 7.95 -1.80
N LYS A 37 4.24 7.15 -1.41
CA LYS A 37 5.46 7.67 -0.79
C LYS A 37 6.55 7.99 -1.81
N PHE A 38 6.71 7.17 -2.84
CA PHE A 38 7.83 7.26 -3.77
C PHE A 38 7.44 7.57 -5.21
N GLY A 39 6.16 7.47 -5.57
CA GLY A 39 5.72 7.58 -6.96
C GLY A 39 5.95 6.29 -7.72
N ASN A 40 6.19 6.41 -9.02
CA ASN A 40 6.35 5.23 -9.87
C ASN A 40 7.51 4.35 -9.44
N ASN A 41 7.31 3.04 -9.58
CA ASN A 41 8.35 2.07 -9.27
C ASN A 41 9.52 2.22 -10.23
N ASN A 42 10.71 2.46 -9.70
CA ASN A 42 11.94 2.55 -10.46
C ASN A 42 12.95 1.49 -10.04
N GLN A 43 12.48 0.48 -9.31
CA GLN A 43 13.35 -0.59 -8.81
C GLN A 43 13.36 -1.77 -9.78
N LYS A 44 14.49 -2.46 -9.80
CA LYS A 44 14.63 -3.67 -10.60
C LYS A 44 13.78 -4.78 -10.02
N ARG A 45 13.15 -5.57 -10.90
CA ARG A 45 12.35 -6.71 -10.47
C ARG A 45 13.24 -7.74 -9.78
N PRO A 46 12.84 -8.26 -8.60
CA PRO A 46 13.62 -9.30 -7.92
C PRO A 46 13.77 -10.58 -8.75
N GLY A 47 14.73 -11.39 -8.38
CA GLY A 47 15.02 -12.64 -9.08
C GLY A 47 13.90 -13.67 -8.96
N LEU A 48 14.00 -14.71 -9.80
CA LEU A 48 12.94 -15.74 -9.92
C LEU A 48 12.60 -16.44 -8.60
N LEU A 49 13.56 -16.58 -7.70
CA LEU A 49 13.35 -17.30 -6.46
C LEU A 49 12.70 -16.44 -5.38
N ASP A 50 12.67 -15.12 -5.56
CA ASP A 50 12.03 -14.22 -4.60
C ASP A 50 10.59 -13.98 -5.00
N ILE A 51 9.74 -14.95 -4.74
CA ILE A 51 8.33 -14.91 -5.16
C ILE A 51 7.59 -13.75 -4.50
N LYS A 52 7.76 -13.55 -3.20
CA LYS A 52 7.10 -12.45 -2.49
C LYS A 52 7.56 -11.10 -2.99
N GLY A 53 8.87 -10.93 -3.18
CA GLY A 53 9.43 -9.69 -3.70
C GLY A 53 8.91 -9.37 -5.09
N ARG A 54 8.76 -10.39 -5.94
CA ARG A 54 8.21 -10.21 -7.28
C ARG A 54 6.75 -9.76 -7.24
N LYS A 55 5.95 -10.36 -6.37
CA LYS A 55 4.53 -9.97 -6.23
C LYS A 55 4.41 -8.53 -5.75
N LYS A 56 5.22 -8.14 -4.79
CA LYS A 56 5.24 -6.75 -4.30
C LYS A 56 5.68 -5.78 -5.38
N HIS A 57 6.75 -6.11 -6.08
CA HIS A 57 7.27 -5.29 -7.17
C HIS A 57 6.20 -5.10 -8.25
N ASP A 58 5.56 -6.19 -8.66
CA ASP A 58 4.57 -6.17 -9.72
C ASP A 58 3.32 -5.38 -9.30
N ALA A 59 2.89 -5.50 -8.05
CA ALA A 59 1.75 -4.75 -7.54
C ALA A 59 2.03 -3.24 -7.57
N TRP A 60 3.22 -2.83 -7.19
CA TRP A 60 3.62 -1.42 -7.25
C TRP A 60 3.72 -0.97 -8.71
N GLU A 61 4.36 -1.78 -9.56
CA GLU A 61 4.52 -1.47 -10.99
C GLU A 61 3.16 -1.26 -11.68
N ASN A 62 2.15 -2.02 -11.27
CA ASN A 62 0.81 -1.90 -11.83
C ASN A 62 0.15 -0.54 -11.55
N LEU A 63 0.65 0.20 -10.58
CA LEU A 63 0.14 1.54 -10.27
C LEU A 63 0.86 2.65 -11.01
N LYS A 64 1.75 2.30 -11.94
CA LYS A 64 2.49 3.28 -12.73
C LYS A 64 1.52 4.29 -13.36
N GLY A 65 1.84 5.57 -13.18
CA GLY A 65 0.99 6.65 -13.67
C GLY A 65 0.02 7.20 -12.64
N MET A 66 -0.27 6.47 -11.58
CA MET A 66 -1.10 7.00 -10.50
C MET A 66 -0.32 8.08 -9.75
N THR A 67 -0.96 9.23 -9.48
CA THR A 67 -0.27 10.28 -8.73
C THR A 67 -0.05 9.83 -7.29
N PRO A 68 1.04 10.32 -6.64
CA PRO A 68 1.26 10.01 -5.23
C PRO A 68 0.08 10.41 -4.35
N ASP A 69 -0.57 11.54 -4.65
CA ASP A 69 -1.72 11.98 -3.86
C ASP A 69 -2.90 11.02 -3.99
N ASP A 70 -3.19 10.55 -5.19
CA ASP A 70 -4.25 9.56 -5.41
C ASP A 70 -3.93 8.25 -4.67
N ALA A 71 -2.68 7.82 -4.73
CA ALA A 71 -2.27 6.60 -4.05
C ALA A 71 -2.39 6.75 -2.52
N LYS A 72 -2.00 7.91 -1.98
CA LYS A 72 -2.17 8.20 -0.56
C LYS A 72 -3.65 8.11 -0.16
N GLN A 73 -4.51 8.71 -0.95
CA GLN A 73 -5.95 8.70 -0.68
C GLN A 73 -6.51 7.28 -0.69
N LYS A 74 -6.10 6.48 -1.67
CA LYS A 74 -6.54 5.08 -1.75
C LYS A 74 -6.03 4.25 -0.58
N TYR A 75 -4.81 4.50 -0.14
CA TYR A 75 -4.25 3.82 1.03
C TYR A 75 -5.07 4.15 2.28
N ILE A 76 -5.35 5.44 2.49
CA ILE A 76 -6.13 5.90 3.65
C ILE A 76 -7.51 5.25 3.64
N GLU A 77 -8.18 5.24 2.49
CA GLU A 77 -9.51 4.66 2.36
C GLU A 77 -9.50 3.16 2.67
N LEU A 78 -8.49 2.45 2.17
CA LEU A 78 -8.35 1.02 2.40
C LEU A 78 -8.12 0.73 3.88
N VAL A 79 -7.24 1.48 4.54
CA VAL A 79 -6.98 1.30 5.97
C VAL A 79 -8.26 1.56 6.79
N LYS A 80 -9.00 2.62 6.47
CA LYS A 80 -10.26 2.92 7.15
C LYS A 80 -11.25 1.77 7.02
N LYS A 81 -11.38 1.23 5.81
CA LYS A 81 -12.27 0.10 5.54
C LYS A 81 -11.88 -1.12 6.37
N LEU A 82 -10.58 -1.40 6.44
CA LEU A 82 -10.08 -2.54 7.21
C LEU A 82 -10.34 -2.36 8.71
N ILE A 83 -10.14 -1.16 9.22
CA ILE A 83 -10.39 -0.87 10.64
C ILE A 83 -11.87 -1.05 10.97
N VAL A 84 -12.77 -0.53 10.14
CA VAL A 84 -14.21 -0.68 10.35
C VAL A 84 -14.61 -2.16 10.34
N ASN A 85 -14.08 -2.93 9.39
CA ASN A 85 -14.43 -4.35 9.27
C ASN A 85 -13.81 -5.21 10.36
N ASN A 86 -12.80 -4.68 11.06
CA ASN A 86 -12.09 -5.41 12.11
C ASN A 86 -12.63 -5.14 13.52
N SER A 87 -13.49 -4.18 13.64
CA SER A 87 -14.00 -3.77 14.97
C SER A 87 -15.21 -4.60 15.43
#